data_d798cbf2d0e59709cd57faf49e39f24c
#
_entry.id   d798cbf2d0e59709cd57faf49e39f24c
#
_cell.length_a   1.000
_cell.length_b   1.000
_cell.length_c   1.000
_cell.angle_alpha   90.00
_cell.angle_beta   90.00
_cell.angle_gamma   90.00
#
_symmetry.space_group_name_H-M   'P 1'
#
loop_
_entity.id
_entity.type
_entity.pdbx_description
1 polymer ?
#
loop_
_entity_poly.entity_id
_entity_poly.type
_entity_poly.pdbx_seq_one_letter_code
_entity_poly.pdbx_strand_id
1 'polypeptide(L)'
;MPPILQSVLTLLPIVWLIIALAVLKMPGHRACLAALAIAAVLALTIWKMPVPDCATSALEGFAAALWPIILVIIAAIYTYNLSLRTGAMDVIKRMLAGVSRDKRVIILLIGWCFGGFLEGMAGFGTAIAIPAGMLVVMGMEPVTACLVCMLANAFPTAFGSVGIPTVTLAGVTGLDPLPLAFITVVQMFPFMILMPFLMVIAGGGGIKALKGVSLLTLAAGASFVLPQLAVARFLGPELAVTVGSVVSLAVTLGLVRLRGGRPVPPEYDMGAPARPARESGREMPPLTACLPFLLIFVFLLLPSKLVPPVNGFLAQFAGSFKISTAESAGLTSFSWVNTPGVLIFIAAIIGGCAQGAGWKLMWDTLAATVKQMSKTIITIMSVLAVAKIMTYSGMISDMASLFVAVTGSLYPFFAPVIAAIGAFVT
;
A
#
# COMPACT_ATOMS: atom_id res chain seq x y z
N MET A 1 -18.84 36.33 -9.53
CA MET A 1 -17.42 36.13 -9.87
C MET A 1 -17.33 35.56 -11.27
N PRO A 2 -16.35 35.92 -12.12
CA PRO A 2 -16.20 35.26 -13.42
C PRO A 2 -16.01 33.75 -13.25
N PRO A 3 -16.70 32.91 -14.03
CA PRO A 3 -16.62 31.44 -13.84
C PRO A 3 -15.18 30.86 -13.92
N ILE A 4 -14.35 31.44 -14.79
CA ILE A 4 -12.95 31.05 -14.93
C ILE A 4 -12.16 31.32 -13.64
N LEU A 5 -12.36 32.43 -12.97
CA LEU A 5 -11.67 32.78 -11.72
C LEU A 5 -12.11 31.83 -10.59
N GLN A 6 -13.40 31.47 -10.55
CA GLN A 6 -13.93 30.48 -9.59
C GLN A 6 -13.30 29.13 -9.81
N SER A 7 -13.22 28.64 -11.05
CA SER A 7 -12.58 27.35 -11.37
C SER A 7 -11.07 27.33 -11.05
N VAL A 8 -10.36 28.44 -11.24
CA VAL A 8 -8.93 28.53 -10.85
C VAL A 8 -8.75 28.47 -9.34
N LEU A 9 -9.66 29.05 -8.57
CA LEU A 9 -9.60 29.02 -7.10
C LEU A 9 -9.82 27.61 -6.51
N THR A 10 -10.46 26.69 -7.26
CA THR A 10 -10.58 25.28 -6.84
C THR A 10 -9.23 24.59 -6.73
N LEU A 11 -8.23 25.05 -7.45
CA LEU A 11 -6.87 24.49 -7.41
C LEU A 11 -6.09 24.91 -6.17
N LEU A 12 -6.55 25.94 -5.43
CA LEU A 12 -5.78 26.52 -4.32
C LEU A 12 -5.42 25.51 -3.22
N PRO A 13 -6.30 24.60 -2.77
CA PRO A 13 -5.92 23.57 -1.79
C PRO A 13 -4.83 22.63 -2.32
N ILE A 14 -4.85 22.29 -3.62
CA ILE A 14 -3.87 21.42 -4.26
C ILE A 14 -2.54 22.16 -4.43
N VAL A 15 -2.57 23.39 -4.94
CA VAL A 15 -1.38 24.24 -5.10
C VAL A 15 -0.73 24.50 -3.74
N TRP A 16 -1.54 24.71 -2.69
CA TRP A 16 -1.05 24.80 -1.32
C TRP A 16 -0.29 23.53 -0.90
N LEU A 17 -0.86 22.34 -1.12
CA LEU A 17 -0.19 21.08 -0.79
C LEU A 17 1.14 20.97 -1.51
N ILE A 18 1.20 21.29 -2.81
CA ILE A 18 2.44 21.28 -3.58
C ILE A 18 3.48 22.23 -2.96
N ILE A 19 3.10 23.47 -2.68
CA ILE A 19 4.00 24.46 -2.08
C ILE A 19 4.43 24.03 -0.67
N ALA A 20 3.49 23.60 0.17
CA ALA A 20 3.76 23.21 1.55
C ALA A 20 4.71 22.02 1.65
N LEU A 21 4.54 21.01 0.81
CA LEU A 21 5.34 19.77 0.85
C LEU A 21 6.66 19.92 0.08
N ALA A 22 6.64 20.42 -1.17
CA ALA A 22 7.82 20.49 -2.02
C ALA A 22 8.73 21.69 -1.71
N VAL A 23 8.17 22.86 -1.46
CA VAL A 23 8.95 24.10 -1.26
C VAL A 23 9.20 24.37 0.22
N LEU A 24 8.13 24.39 1.04
CA LEU A 24 8.23 24.68 2.47
C LEU A 24 8.70 23.48 3.30
N LYS A 25 8.72 22.29 2.71
CA LYS A 25 9.10 21.00 3.38
C LYS A 25 8.34 20.79 4.70
N MET A 26 7.08 21.22 4.72
CA MET A 26 6.22 21.06 5.91
C MET A 26 5.86 19.59 6.13
N PRO A 27 5.72 19.15 7.40
CA PRO A 27 5.20 17.80 7.69
C PRO A 27 3.79 17.61 7.12
N GLY A 28 3.52 16.48 6.46
CA GLY A 28 2.26 16.21 5.74
C GLY A 28 1.00 16.48 6.56
N HIS A 29 0.97 16.10 7.85
CA HIS A 29 -0.18 16.32 8.72
C HIS A 29 -0.51 17.82 8.90
N ARG A 30 0.50 18.72 8.92
CA ARG A 30 0.28 20.17 9.01
C ARG A 30 -0.17 20.75 7.66
N ALA A 31 0.46 20.30 6.58
CA ALA A 31 0.10 20.74 5.23
C ALA A 31 -1.36 20.38 4.90
N CYS A 32 -1.80 19.15 5.23
CA CYS A 32 -3.17 18.70 4.98
C CYS A 32 -4.21 19.35 5.88
N LEU A 33 -3.89 19.65 7.15
CA LEU A 33 -4.77 20.46 8.01
C LEU A 33 -4.97 21.87 7.47
N ALA A 34 -3.91 22.52 6.98
CA ALA A 34 -4.02 23.82 6.36
C ALA A 34 -4.82 23.76 5.05
N ALA A 35 -4.62 22.71 4.23
CA ALA A 35 -5.44 22.49 3.02
C ALA A 35 -6.93 22.32 3.37
N LEU A 36 -7.25 21.63 4.47
CA LEU A 36 -8.61 21.49 4.98
C LEU A 36 -9.21 22.86 5.35
N ALA A 37 -8.45 23.68 6.06
CA ALA A 37 -8.89 25.04 6.40
C ALA A 37 -9.12 25.88 5.15
N ILE A 38 -8.22 25.83 4.16
CA ILE A 38 -8.36 26.53 2.88
C ILE A 38 -9.62 26.07 2.14
N ALA A 39 -9.82 24.76 2.01
CA ALA A 39 -10.99 24.20 1.33
C ALA A 39 -12.30 24.61 2.03
N ALA A 40 -12.34 24.56 3.37
CA ALA A 40 -13.50 25.00 4.14
C ALA A 40 -13.80 26.49 3.95
N VAL A 41 -12.78 27.36 4.03
CA VAL A 41 -12.95 28.81 3.80
C VAL A 41 -13.46 29.09 2.39
N LEU A 42 -12.90 28.44 1.38
CA LEU A 42 -13.35 28.59 0.00
C LEU A 42 -14.81 28.12 -0.16
N ALA A 43 -15.15 26.94 0.36
CA ALA A 43 -16.51 26.40 0.31
C ALA A 43 -17.55 27.37 0.92
N LEU A 44 -17.24 27.94 2.08
CA LEU A 44 -18.12 28.86 2.80
C LEU A 44 -18.24 30.21 2.12
N THR A 45 -17.14 30.77 1.61
CA THR A 45 -17.10 32.17 1.11
C THR A 45 -17.45 32.27 -0.38
N ILE A 46 -16.89 31.42 -1.23
CA ILE A 46 -17.01 31.50 -2.68
C ILE A 46 -18.16 30.62 -3.17
N TRP A 47 -18.23 29.37 -2.73
CA TRP A 47 -19.31 28.46 -3.12
C TRP A 47 -20.56 28.61 -2.25
N LYS A 48 -20.51 29.48 -1.21
CA LYS A 48 -21.64 29.79 -0.32
C LYS A 48 -22.29 28.51 0.29
N MET A 49 -21.49 27.50 0.51
CA MET A 49 -21.95 26.27 1.16
C MET A 49 -22.40 26.60 2.58
N PRO A 50 -23.57 26.12 3.04
CA PRO A 50 -24.01 26.30 4.42
C PRO A 50 -23.00 25.77 5.43
N VAL A 51 -22.82 26.48 6.55
CA VAL A 51 -21.87 26.06 7.60
C VAL A 51 -22.15 24.63 8.12
N PRO A 52 -23.43 24.23 8.38
CA PRO A 52 -23.73 22.85 8.77
C PRO A 52 -23.29 21.81 7.72
N ASP A 53 -23.49 22.13 6.44
CA ASP A 53 -23.13 21.21 5.36
C ASP A 53 -21.61 21.06 5.22
N CYS A 54 -20.86 22.14 5.38
CA CYS A 54 -19.41 22.10 5.41
C CYS A 54 -18.88 21.26 6.59
N ALA A 55 -19.43 21.47 7.79
CA ALA A 55 -19.03 20.73 8.98
C ALA A 55 -19.38 19.24 8.91
N THR A 56 -20.59 18.90 8.45
CA THR A 56 -21.02 17.51 8.32
C THR A 56 -20.32 16.79 7.17
N SER A 57 -19.95 17.49 6.10
CA SER A 57 -19.11 16.95 5.03
C SER A 57 -17.71 16.61 5.53
N ALA A 58 -17.11 17.47 6.36
CA ALA A 58 -15.84 17.17 7.01
C ALA A 58 -15.94 15.95 7.94
N LEU A 59 -17.02 15.87 8.73
CA LEU A 59 -17.28 14.71 9.61
C LEU A 59 -17.45 13.41 8.81
N GLU A 60 -18.13 13.46 7.68
CA GLU A 60 -18.25 12.30 6.78
C GLU A 60 -16.89 11.87 6.25
N GLY A 61 -16.03 12.84 5.86
CA GLY A 61 -14.65 12.56 5.46
C GLY A 61 -13.83 11.92 6.58
N PHE A 62 -13.96 12.40 7.82
CA PHE A 62 -13.32 11.79 8.99
C PHE A 62 -13.82 10.38 9.27
N ALA A 63 -15.13 10.14 9.20
CA ALA A 63 -15.72 8.83 9.41
C ALA A 63 -15.25 7.83 8.33
N ALA A 64 -15.26 8.23 7.06
CA ALA A 64 -14.76 7.42 5.94
C ALA A 64 -13.25 7.16 6.04
N ALA A 65 -12.48 8.07 6.64
CA ALA A 65 -11.07 7.85 6.94
C ALA A 65 -10.88 6.81 8.04
N LEU A 66 -11.60 6.97 9.16
CA LEU A 66 -11.46 6.08 10.32
C LEU A 66 -11.87 4.65 9.98
N TRP A 67 -12.96 4.50 9.23
CA TRP A 67 -13.51 3.22 8.84
C TRP A 67 -13.82 3.18 7.33
N PRO A 68 -13.18 2.32 6.53
CA PRO A 68 -12.26 1.23 6.90
C PRO A 68 -10.77 1.59 6.90
N ILE A 69 -10.34 2.74 6.34
CA ILE A 69 -8.98 3.01 5.88
C ILE A 69 -7.96 2.97 7.03
N ILE A 70 -8.14 3.80 8.04
CA ILE A 70 -7.20 3.88 9.19
C ILE A 70 -7.19 2.56 9.96
N LEU A 71 -8.34 1.90 10.09
CA LEU A 71 -8.44 0.61 10.75
C LEU A 71 -7.55 -0.44 10.06
N VAL A 72 -7.59 -0.53 8.72
CA VAL A 72 -6.74 -1.47 7.94
C VAL A 72 -5.27 -1.14 8.13
N ILE A 73 -4.90 0.14 8.06
CA ILE A 73 -3.52 0.59 8.23
C ILE A 73 -2.97 0.21 9.61
N ILE A 74 -3.74 0.53 10.67
CA ILE A 74 -3.36 0.20 12.04
C ILE A 74 -3.24 -1.33 12.20
N ALA A 75 -4.19 -2.10 11.71
CA ALA A 75 -4.19 -3.55 11.80
C ALA A 75 -2.98 -4.19 11.10
N ALA A 76 -2.66 -3.73 9.90
CA ALA A 76 -1.53 -4.21 9.11
C ALA A 76 -0.19 -3.91 9.79
N ILE A 77 0.03 -2.66 10.22
CA ILE A 77 1.27 -2.24 10.90
C ILE A 77 1.37 -2.88 12.29
N TYR A 78 0.24 -3.04 12.98
CA TYR A 78 0.19 -3.78 14.26
C TYR A 78 0.65 -5.23 14.08
N THR A 79 0.14 -5.93 13.07
CA THR A 79 0.56 -7.31 12.77
C THR A 79 2.07 -7.40 12.53
N TYR A 80 2.59 -6.46 11.76
CA TYR A 80 4.01 -6.37 11.49
C TYR A 80 4.83 -6.07 12.76
N ASN A 81 4.45 -5.04 13.54
CA ASN A 81 5.13 -4.66 14.77
C ASN A 81 5.08 -5.79 15.82
N LEU A 82 3.96 -6.51 15.91
CA LEU A 82 3.81 -7.65 16.79
C LEU A 82 4.77 -8.78 16.37
N SER A 83 4.85 -9.08 15.06
CA SER A 83 5.77 -10.08 14.51
C SER A 83 7.26 -9.70 14.71
N LEU A 84 7.58 -8.41 14.75
CA LEU A 84 8.91 -7.93 15.16
C LEU A 84 9.18 -8.23 16.63
N ARG A 85 8.27 -7.84 17.53
CA ARG A 85 8.43 -7.97 18.98
C ARG A 85 8.43 -9.42 19.46
N THR A 86 7.76 -10.33 18.74
CA THR A 86 7.78 -11.78 19.03
C THR A 86 9.02 -12.48 18.48
N GLY A 87 9.82 -11.82 17.64
CA GLY A 87 10.96 -12.41 16.94
C GLY A 87 10.57 -13.24 15.71
N ALA A 88 9.29 -13.30 15.35
CA ALA A 88 8.82 -14.03 14.18
C ALA A 88 9.42 -13.48 12.88
N MET A 89 9.55 -12.16 12.78
CA MET A 89 10.15 -11.52 11.60
C MET A 89 11.62 -11.93 11.41
N ASP A 90 12.37 -12.17 12.48
CA ASP A 90 13.76 -12.60 12.38
C ASP A 90 13.88 -14.05 11.87
N VAL A 91 12.90 -14.90 12.21
CA VAL A 91 12.79 -16.23 11.62
C VAL A 91 12.55 -16.16 10.12
N ILE A 92 11.61 -15.31 9.69
CA ILE A 92 11.29 -15.10 8.26
C ILE A 92 12.53 -14.56 7.52
N LYS A 93 13.21 -13.56 8.06
CA LYS A 93 14.44 -13.00 7.48
C LYS A 93 15.53 -14.08 7.31
N ARG A 94 15.76 -14.92 8.33
CA ARG A 94 16.74 -16.01 8.26
C ARG A 94 16.40 -17.06 7.21
N MET A 95 15.12 -17.40 7.08
CA MET A 95 14.65 -18.32 6.03
C MET A 95 15.00 -17.80 4.62
N LEU A 96 14.77 -16.52 4.37
CA LEU A 96 15.04 -15.90 3.07
C LEU A 96 16.54 -15.73 2.80
N ALA A 97 17.30 -15.31 3.81
CA ALA A 97 18.74 -15.08 3.70
C ALA A 97 19.51 -16.39 3.42
N GLY A 98 19.03 -17.54 3.87
CA GLY A 98 19.67 -18.85 3.69
C GLY A 98 19.52 -19.48 2.30
N VAL A 99 18.75 -18.86 1.39
CA VAL A 99 18.36 -19.50 0.11
C VAL A 99 19.48 -19.48 -0.93
N SER A 100 20.25 -18.40 -1.04
CA SER A 100 21.28 -18.24 -2.08
C SER A 100 22.39 -17.30 -1.61
N ARG A 101 23.59 -17.46 -2.23
CA ARG A 101 24.70 -16.52 -2.10
C ARG A 101 24.78 -15.54 -3.27
N ASP A 102 24.04 -15.81 -4.35
CA ASP A 102 24.01 -14.94 -5.53
C ASP A 102 23.19 -13.67 -5.22
N LYS A 103 23.88 -12.54 -5.20
CA LYS A 103 23.31 -11.20 -4.95
C LYS A 103 22.10 -10.92 -5.85
N ARG A 104 22.10 -11.39 -7.10
CA ARG A 104 21.02 -11.19 -8.07
C ARG A 104 19.77 -11.96 -7.71
N VAL A 105 19.93 -13.18 -7.21
CA VAL A 105 18.83 -14.02 -6.67
C VAL A 105 18.27 -13.42 -5.40
N ILE A 106 19.13 -12.93 -4.51
CA ILE A 106 18.75 -12.30 -3.25
C ILE A 106 17.96 -11.01 -3.51
N ILE A 107 18.36 -10.20 -4.50
CA ILE A 107 17.61 -9.02 -4.94
C ILE A 107 16.17 -9.39 -5.35
N LEU A 108 16.00 -10.47 -6.11
CA LEU A 108 14.67 -10.93 -6.52
C LEU A 108 13.85 -11.46 -5.35
N LEU A 109 14.45 -12.26 -4.46
CA LEU A 109 13.73 -12.86 -3.33
C LEU A 109 13.37 -11.83 -2.27
N ILE A 110 14.35 -11.00 -1.85
CA ILE A 110 14.16 -10.06 -0.74
C ILE A 110 13.60 -8.72 -1.26
N GLY A 111 14.18 -8.16 -2.30
CA GLY A 111 13.73 -6.87 -2.85
C GLY A 111 12.37 -6.98 -3.52
N TRP A 112 12.21 -7.90 -4.48
CA TRP A 112 10.98 -8.00 -5.27
C TRP A 112 9.88 -8.80 -4.58
N CYS A 113 10.10 -10.09 -4.30
CA CYS A 113 9.03 -10.95 -3.79
C CYS A 113 8.64 -10.58 -2.36
N PHE A 114 9.61 -10.53 -1.44
CA PHE A 114 9.34 -10.21 -0.03
C PHE A 114 9.01 -8.71 0.16
N GLY A 115 9.66 -7.82 -0.57
CA GLY A 115 9.30 -6.40 -0.59
C GLY A 115 7.86 -6.19 -1.06
N GLY A 116 7.45 -6.82 -2.16
CA GLY A 116 6.06 -6.79 -2.64
C GLY A 116 5.08 -7.38 -1.63
N PHE A 117 5.44 -8.46 -0.94
CA PHE A 117 4.63 -9.00 0.16
C PHE A 117 4.45 -8.00 1.29
N LEU A 118 5.53 -7.36 1.75
CA LEU A 118 5.46 -6.34 2.80
C LEU A 118 4.66 -5.11 2.35
N GLU A 119 4.76 -4.70 1.08
CA GLU A 119 3.94 -3.61 0.55
C GLU A 119 2.46 -3.98 0.56
N GLY A 120 2.12 -5.17 0.07
CA GLY A 120 0.74 -5.65 0.09
C GLY A 120 0.15 -5.76 1.49
N MET A 121 0.96 -6.09 2.49
CA MET A 121 0.50 -6.29 3.87
C MET A 121 0.54 -5.02 4.72
N ALA A 122 1.65 -4.28 4.69
CA ALA A 122 1.89 -3.17 5.61
C ALA A 122 2.02 -1.80 4.92
N GLY A 123 2.62 -1.76 3.73
CA GLY A 123 2.87 -0.50 3.02
C GLY A 123 3.72 0.50 3.80
N PHE A 124 3.48 1.79 3.60
CA PHE A 124 4.04 2.92 4.37
C PHE A 124 5.56 2.88 4.57
N GLY A 125 6.30 2.48 3.51
CA GLY A 125 7.76 2.46 3.53
C GLY A 125 8.39 1.24 4.21
N THR A 126 7.62 0.35 4.84
CA THR A 126 8.14 -0.90 5.43
C THR A 126 8.73 -1.82 4.36
N ALA A 127 8.14 -1.82 3.18
CA ALA A 127 8.56 -2.59 2.01
C ALA A 127 9.90 -2.11 1.41
N ILE A 128 10.34 -0.91 1.75
CA ILE A 128 11.66 -0.39 1.37
C ILE A 128 12.66 -0.60 2.50
N ALA A 129 12.33 -0.10 3.70
CA ALA A 129 13.27 -0.06 4.81
C ALA A 129 13.73 -1.45 5.27
N ILE A 130 12.83 -2.42 5.32
CA ILE A 130 13.14 -3.76 5.83
C ILE A 130 13.95 -4.58 4.81
N PRO A 131 13.51 -4.74 3.55
CA PRO A 131 14.30 -5.43 2.56
C PRO A 131 15.67 -4.78 2.32
N ALA A 132 15.74 -3.43 2.30
CA ALA A 132 17.02 -2.72 2.16
C ALA A 132 17.94 -3.02 3.34
N GLY A 133 17.43 -2.95 4.58
CA GLY A 133 18.19 -3.33 5.77
C GLY A 133 18.70 -4.77 5.73
N MET A 134 17.88 -5.72 5.24
CA MET A 134 18.29 -7.12 5.05
C MET A 134 19.42 -7.25 4.02
N LEU A 135 19.28 -6.58 2.87
CA LEU A 135 20.30 -6.59 1.82
C LEU A 135 21.63 -6.00 2.30
N VAL A 136 21.58 -4.93 3.10
CA VAL A 136 22.79 -4.32 3.72
C VAL A 136 23.47 -5.27 4.70
N VAL A 137 22.71 -5.92 5.59
CA VAL A 137 23.26 -6.92 6.53
C VAL A 137 23.89 -8.10 5.79
N MET A 138 23.39 -8.43 4.59
CA MET A 138 23.96 -9.48 3.74
C MET A 138 25.18 -9.01 2.93
N GLY A 139 25.60 -7.74 3.06
CA GLY A 139 26.81 -7.21 2.43
C GLY A 139 26.57 -6.36 1.17
N MET A 140 25.32 -6.00 0.87
CA MET A 140 25.04 -5.05 -0.22
C MET A 140 25.35 -3.62 0.22
N GLU A 141 25.89 -2.83 -0.69
CA GLU A 141 26.14 -1.40 -0.46
C GLU A 141 24.80 -0.69 -0.16
N PRO A 142 24.72 0.15 0.91
CA PRO A 142 23.46 0.72 1.41
C PRO A 142 22.66 1.52 0.37
N VAL A 143 23.30 2.34 -0.45
CA VAL A 143 22.64 3.15 -1.49
C VAL A 143 22.03 2.24 -2.55
N THR A 144 22.79 1.24 -2.99
CA THR A 144 22.31 0.23 -3.95
C THR A 144 21.15 -0.57 -3.40
N ALA A 145 21.21 -0.99 -2.13
CA ALA A 145 20.10 -1.71 -1.47
C ALA A 145 18.82 -0.86 -1.42
N CYS A 146 18.95 0.41 -1.04
CA CYS A 146 17.82 1.34 -1.03
C CYS A 146 17.28 1.55 -2.46
N LEU A 147 18.13 1.80 -3.44
CA LEU A 147 17.71 2.00 -4.84
C LEU A 147 16.93 0.81 -5.38
N VAL A 148 17.43 -0.41 -5.16
CA VAL A 148 16.78 -1.65 -5.60
C VAL A 148 15.42 -1.82 -4.93
N CYS A 149 15.30 -1.55 -3.63
CA CYS A 149 14.04 -1.66 -2.91
C CYS A 149 13.03 -0.55 -3.30
N MET A 150 13.50 0.65 -3.61
CA MET A 150 12.64 1.72 -4.15
C MET A 150 12.09 1.35 -5.54
N LEU A 151 12.93 0.79 -6.42
CA LEU A 151 12.49 0.27 -7.71
C LEU A 151 11.44 -0.82 -7.54
N ALA A 152 11.70 -1.77 -6.62
CA ALA A 152 10.75 -2.86 -6.31
C ALA A 152 9.39 -2.34 -5.86
N ASN A 153 9.37 -1.26 -5.08
CA ASN A 153 8.15 -0.70 -4.48
C ASN A 153 7.31 0.14 -5.44
N ALA A 154 7.86 0.57 -6.57
CA ALA A 154 7.22 1.55 -7.46
C ALA A 154 5.82 1.14 -7.95
N PHE A 155 5.60 -0.13 -8.26
CA PHE A 155 4.32 -0.62 -8.80
C PHE A 155 3.41 -1.31 -7.79
N PRO A 156 3.91 -2.13 -6.85
CA PRO A 156 3.08 -2.72 -5.80
C PRO A 156 2.33 -1.69 -4.95
N THR A 157 2.84 -0.47 -4.83
CA THR A 157 2.27 0.64 -4.04
C THR A 157 0.81 0.96 -4.41
N ALA A 158 0.40 0.75 -5.68
CA ALA A 158 -1.00 0.95 -6.09
C ALA A 158 -1.99 0.05 -5.30
N PHE A 159 -1.51 -1.06 -4.78
CA PHE A 159 -2.27 -2.04 -3.99
C PHE A 159 -1.64 -2.25 -2.59
N GLY A 160 -0.83 -1.31 -2.14
CA GLY A 160 -0.20 -1.35 -0.83
C GLY A 160 -1.21 -1.34 0.32
N SER A 161 -0.79 -1.84 1.49
CA SER A 161 -1.64 -1.92 2.70
C SER A 161 -3.03 -2.47 2.41
N VAL A 162 -3.09 -3.68 1.86
CA VAL A 162 -4.36 -4.38 1.56
C VAL A 162 -5.22 -3.59 0.55
N GLY A 163 -4.59 -3.04 -0.48
CA GLY A 163 -5.30 -2.39 -1.59
C GLY A 163 -5.86 -0.99 -1.29
N ILE A 164 -5.50 -0.38 -0.17
CA ILE A 164 -6.03 0.92 0.26
C ILE A 164 -5.99 2.00 -0.82
N PRO A 165 -4.90 2.22 -1.57
CA PRO A 165 -4.87 3.27 -2.58
C PRO A 165 -5.98 3.10 -3.63
N THR A 166 -6.15 1.89 -4.15
CA THR A 166 -7.19 1.59 -5.16
C THR A 166 -8.60 1.63 -4.56
N VAL A 167 -8.80 1.12 -3.33
CA VAL A 167 -10.09 1.18 -2.63
C VAL A 167 -10.49 2.62 -2.34
N THR A 168 -9.52 3.44 -1.89
CA THR A 168 -9.75 4.88 -1.63
C THR A 168 -10.10 5.61 -2.93
N LEU A 169 -9.37 5.34 -4.01
CA LEU A 169 -9.68 5.91 -5.33
C LEU A 169 -11.09 5.55 -5.78
N ALA A 170 -11.50 4.29 -5.64
CA ALA A 170 -12.85 3.84 -5.93
C ALA A 170 -13.90 4.60 -5.11
N GLY A 171 -13.65 4.77 -3.81
CA GLY A 171 -14.55 5.48 -2.90
C GLY A 171 -14.68 6.98 -3.21
N VAL A 172 -13.59 7.63 -3.63
CA VAL A 172 -13.61 9.06 -3.99
C VAL A 172 -14.25 9.29 -5.36
N THR A 173 -14.02 8.39 -6.32
CA THR A 173 -14.54 8.53 -7.69
C THR A 173 -15.94 7.95 -7.88
N GLY A 174 -16.43 7.14 -6.93
CA GLY A 174 -17.68 6.38 -7.07
C GLY A 174 -17.62 5.24 -8.08
N LEU A 175 -16.41 4.84 -8.52
CA LEU A 175 -16.20 3.74 -9.46
C LEU A 175 -16.22 2.39 -8.73
N ASP A 176 -16.61 1.33 -9.46
CA ASP A 176 -16.49 -0.04 -8.93
C ASP A 176 -15.01 -0.41 -8.74
N PRO A 177 -14.58 -0.84 -7.54
CA PRO A 177 -13.20 -1.20 -7.25
C PRO A 177 -12.66 -2.37 -8.09
N LEU A 178 -13.50 -3.30 -8.54
CA LEU A 178 -13.07 -4.46 -9.34
C LEU A 178 -12.56 -4.07 -10.73
N PRO A 179 -13.34 -3.38 -11.59
CA PRO A 179 -12.84 -2.90 -12.89
C PRO A 179 -11.66 -1.95 -12.72
N LEU A 180 -11.68 -1.08 -11.70
CA LEU A 180 -10.61 -0.14 -11.44
C LEU A 180 -9.30 -0.86 -11.11
N ALA A 181 -9.33 -1.84 -10.22
CA ALA A 181 -8.18 -2.66 -9.88
C ALA A 181 -7.63 -3.43 -11.10
N PHE A 182 -8.52 -4.06 -11.87
CA PHE A 182 -8.12 -4.79 -13.07
C PHE A 182 -7.42 -3.90 -14.10
N ILE A 183 -8.00 -2.75 -14.43
CA ILE A 183 -7.43 -1.79 -15.39
C ILE A 183 -6.08 -1.28 -14.89
N THR A 184 -5.96 -0.99 -13.58
CA THR A 184 -4.69 -0.57 -12.98
C THR A 184 -3.60 -1.62 -13.17
N VAL A 185 -3.87 -2.89 -12.93
CA VAL A 185 -2.89 -3.97 -13.16
C VAL A 185 -2.55 -4.11 -14.64
N VAL A 186 -3.54 -4.02 -15.54
CA VAL A 186 -3.30 -4.07 -17.00
C VAL A 186 -2.36 -2.95 -17.46
N GLN A 187 -2.57 -1.74 -16.97
CA GLN A 187 -1.69 -0.60 -17.30
C GLN A 187 -0.27 -0.78 -16.75
N MET A 188 -0.12 -1.37 -15.57
CA MET A 188 1.17 -1.62 -14.93
C MET A 188 1.86 -2.89 -15.41
N PHE A 189 1.15 -3.77 -16.11
CA PHE A 189 1.63 -5.10 -16.53
C PHE A 189 3.02 -5.10 -17.15
N PRO A 190 3.30 -4.31 -18.23
CA PRO A 190 4.61 -4.33 -18.89
C PRO A 190 5.72 -3.86 -17.96
N PHE A 191 5.45 -2.89 -17.11
CA PHE A 191 6.41 -2.34 -16.18
C PHE A 191 6.72 -3.31 -15.03
N MET A 192 5.73 -4.03 -14.53
CA MET A 192 5.92 -5.05 -13.49
C MET A 192 6.78 -6.23 -13.97
N ILE A 193 6.73 -6.57 -15.26
CA ILE A 193 7.64 -7.56 -15.84
C ILE A 193 9.05 -6.99 -16.01
N LEU A 194 9.16 -5.71 -16.39
CA LEU A 194 10.44 -5.06 -16.62
C LEU A 194 11.19 -4.75 -15.32
N MET A 195 10.47 -4.45 -14.24
CA MET A 195 11.06 -3.98 -12.99
C MET A 195 12.08 -4.94 -12.36
N PRO A 196 11.85 -6.26 -12.25
CA PRO A 196 12.88 -7.19 -11.78
C PRO A 196 14.18 -7.16 -12.58
N PHE A 197 14.11 -6.91 -13.90
CA PHE A 197 15.30 -6.74 -14.75
C PHE A 197 16.07 -5.49 -14.36
N LEU A 198 15.37 -4.36 -14.19
CA LEU A 198 16.01 -3.11 -13.76
C LEU A 198 16.66 -3.26 -12.39
N MET A 199 16.02 -3.96 -11.46
CA MET A 199 16.58 -4.25 -10.14
C MET A 199 17.86 -5.07 -10.21
N VAL A 200 17.87 -6.13 -11.03
CA VAL A 200 19.06 -6.98 -11.22
C VAL A 200 20.17 -6.21 -11.91
N ILE A 201 19.85 -5.34 -12.89
CA ILE A 201 20.83 -4.49 -13.58
C ILE A 201 21.42 -3.47 -12.58
N ALA A 202 20.59 -2.77 -11.84
CA ALA A 202 21.02 -1.76 -10.87
C ALA A 202 21.85 -2.37 -9.74
N GLY A 203 21.35 -3.43 -9.11
CA GLY A 203 22.04 -4.09 -8.01
C GLY A 203 23.23 -4.95 -8.43
N GLY A 204 23.26 -5.43 -9.68
CA GLY A 204 24.35 -6.22 -10.25
C GLY A 204 25.47 -5.40 -10.91
N GLY A 205 25.28 -4.08 -11.08
CA GLY A 205 26.29 -3.21 -11.68
C GLY A 205 26.30 -3.20 -13.21
N GLY A 206 25.17 -3.53 -13.85
CA GLY A 206 24.99 -3.39 -15.30
C GLY A 206 24.27 -4.56 -15.97
N ILE A 207 24.04 -4.42 -17.29
CA ILE A 207 23.25 -5.40 -18.08
C ILE A 207 23.88 -6.81 -18.05
N LYS A 208 25.20 -6.92 -17.90
CA LYS A 208 25.90 -8.21 -17.80
C LYS A 208 25.41 -9.07 -16.63
N ALA A 209 24.86 -8.43 -15.59
CA ALA A 209 24.28 -9.12 -14.43
C ALA A 209 23.08 -10.02 -14.77
N LEU A 210 22.41 -9.78 -15.89
CA LEU A 210 21.30 -10.63 -16.35
C LEU A 210 21.78 -12.00 -16.89
N LYS A 211 23.04 -12.12 -17.25
CA LYS A 211 23.57 -13.36 -17.84
C LYS A 211 23.44 -14.52 -16.84
N GLY A 212 22.72 -15.55 -17.24
CA GLY A 212 22.45 -16.75 -16.41
C GLY A 212 21.31 -16.64 -15.42
N VAL A 213 20.72 -15.44 -15.19
CA VAL A 213 19.55 -15.24 -14.31
C VAL A 213 18.34 -14.63 -15.03
N SER A 214 18.45 -14.31 -16.33
CA SER A 214 17.37 -13.66 -17.10
C SER A 214 16.04 -14.40 -17.06
N LEU A 215 16.06 -15.75 -17.20
CA LEU A 215 14.86 -16.57 -17.10
C LEU A 215 14.24 -16.54 -15.69
N LEU A 216 15.08 -16.55 -14.65
CA LEU A 216 14.62 -16.42 -13.27
C LEU A 216 13.98 -15.04 -13.03
N THR A 217 14.60 -14.00 -13.57
CA THR A 217 14.11 -12.61 -13.47
C THR A 217 12.77 -12.45 -14.18
N LEU A 218 12.64 -13.01 -15.39
CA LEU A 218 11.35 -13.04 -16.12
C LEU A 218 10.28 -13.81 -15.33
N ALA A 219 10.65 -15.00 -14.82
CA ALA A 219 9.72 -15.80 -14.03
C ALA A 219 9.27 -15.08 -12.77
N ALA A 220 10.16 -14.36 -12.07
CA ALA A 220 9.81 -13.58 -10.90
C ALA A 220 8.81 -12.44 -11.24
N GLY A 221 9.00 -11.72 -12.35
CA GLY A 221 8.06 -10.70 -12.80
C GLY A 221 6.72 -11.28 -13.26
N ALA A 222 6.75 -12.29 -14.12
CA ALA A 222 5.55 -12.91 -14.67
C ALA A 222 4.71 -13.60 -13.57
N SER A 223 5.33 -14.36 -12.67
CA SER A 223 4.64 -15.02 -11.56
C SER A 223 4.13 -14.04 -10.49
N PHE A 224 4.56 -12.79 -10.52
CA PHE A 224 4.00 -11.73 -9.70
C PHE A 224 2.74 -11.14 -10.36
N VAL A 225 2.85 -10.71 -11.61
CA VAL A 225 1.79 -9.93 -12.26
C VAL A 225 0.62 -10.78 -12.75
N LEU A 226 0.84 -12.02 -13.20
CA LEU A 226 -0.24 -12.87 -13.71
C LEU A 226 -1.28 -13.25 -12.62
N PRO A 227 -0.89 -13.72 -11.43
CA PRO A 227 -1.83 -13.95 -10.34
C PRO A 227 -2.49 -12.65 -9.86
N GLN A 228 -1.73 -11.55 -9.82
CA GLN A 228 -2.26 -10.24 -9.45
C GLN A 228 -3.37 -9.80 -10.41
N LEU A 229 -3.21 -10.01 -11.71
CA LEU A 229 -4.22 -9.72 -12.72
C LEU A 229 -5.50 -10.53 -12.49
N ALA A 230 -5.36 -11.84 -12.21
CA ALA A 230 -6.49 -12.71 -11.90
C ALA A 230 -7.22 -12.26 -10.62
N VAL A 231 -6.46 -11.99 -9.56
CA VAL A 231 -7.03 -11.53 -8.28
C VAL A 231 -7.74 -10.18 -8.44
N ALA A 232 -7.12 -9.21 -9.10
CA ALA A 232 -7.73 -7.91 -9.35
C ALA A 232 -9.04 -8.02 -10.15
N ARG A 233 -9.13 -9.01 -11.07
CA ARG A 233 -10.33 -9.25 -11.90
C ARG A 233 -11.48 -9.87 -11.11
N PHE A 234 -11.19 -10.82 -10.21
CA PHE A 234 -12.22 -11.67 -9.60
C PHE A 234 -12.44 -11.43 -8.11
N LEU A 235 -11.42 -10.96 -7.38
CA LEU A 235 -11.44 -10.80 -5.92
C LEU A 235 -11.45 -9.34 -5.48
N GLY A 236 -10.69 -8.49 -6.17
CA GLY A 236 -10.56 -7.08 -5.82
C GLY A 236 -9.12 -6.65 -5.55
N PRO A 237 -8.95 -5.37 -5.15
CA PRO A 237 -7.63 -4.78 -4.94
C PRO A 237 -6.91 -5.31 -3.69
N GLU A 238 -7.64 -5.79 -2.68
CA GLU A 238 -7.12 -6.04 -1.32
C GLU A 238 -6.05 -7.15 -1.30
N LEU A 239 -6.23 -8.18 -2.11
CA LEU A 239 -5.34 -9.35 -2.15
C LEU A 239 -4.39 -9.36 -3.36
N ALA A 240 -4.54 -8.42 -4.29
CA ALA A 240 -3.88 -8.47 -5.59
C ALA A 240 -2.35 -8.60 -5.47
N VAL A 241 -1.69 -7.68 -4.77
CA VAL A 241 -0.23 -7.69 -4.57
C VAL A 241 0.21 -8.82 -3.65
N THR A 242 -0.54 -9.09 -2.59
CA THR A 242 -0.19 -10.14 -1.62
C THR A 242 -0.14 -11.52 -2.29
N VAL A 243 -1.15 -11.87 -3.09
CA VAL A 243 -1.15 -13.15 -3.84
C VAL A 243 -0.04 -13.16 -4.88
N GLY A 244 0.11 -12.09 -5.67
CA GLY A 244 1.16 -11.97 -6.66
C GLY A 244 2.55 -12.18 -6.06
N SER A 245 2.84 -11.53 -4.94
CA SER A 245 4.13 -11.63 -4.24
C SER A 245 4.40 -13.04 -3.67
N VAL A 246 3.39 -13.68 -3.06
CA VAL A 246 3.52 -15.04 -2.51
C VAL A 246 3.76 -16.06 -3.62
N VAL A 247 3.01 -15.97 -4.74
CA VAL A 247 3.20 -16.85 -5.89
C VAL A 247 4.58 -16.61 -6.51
N SER A 248 5.00 -15.36 -6.66
CA SER A 248 6.32 -15.02 -7.18
C SER A 248 7.43 -15.54 -6.27
N LEU A 249 7.27 -15.44 -4.95
CA LEU A 249 8.21 -15.99 -3.97
C LEU A 249 8.31 -17.51 -4.12
N ALA A 250 7.18 -18.21 -4.20
CA ALA A 250 7.15 -19.66 -4.33
C ALA A 250 7.79 -20.13 -5.65
N VAL A 251 7.46 -19.49 -6.78
CA VAL A 251 8.03 -19.80 -8.10
C VAL A 251 9.54 -19.52 -8.12
N THR A 252 9.96 -18.36 -7.62
CA THR A 252 11.37 -17.97 -7.58
C THR A 252 12.18 -18.93 -6.71
N LEU A 253 11.68 -19.28 -5.50
CA LEU A 253 12.31 -20.28 -4.63
C LEU A 253 12.39 -21.66 -5.29
N GLY A 254 11.31 -22.10 -5.94
CA GLY A 254 11.28 -23.36 -6.67
C GLY A 254 12.32 -23.42 -7.78
N LEU A 255 12.38 -22.37 -8.60
CA LEU A 255 13.37 -22.29 -9.69
C LEU A 255 14.81 -22.19 -9.19
N VAL A 256 15.06 -21.51 -8.08
CA VAL A 256 16.39 -21.45 -7.45
C VAL A 256 16.81 -22.84 -6.97
N ARG A 257 15.90 -23.60 -6.33
CA ARG A 257 16.17 -24.98 -5.91
C ARG A 257 16.41 -25.92 -7.10
N LEU A 258 15.61 -25.80 -8.17
CA LEU A 258 15.77 -26.61 -9.38
C LEU A 258 17.06 -26.31 -10.14
N ARG A 259 17.59 -25.10 -10.04
CA ARG A 259 18.89 -24.74 -10.63
C ARG A 259 20.05 -25.49 -10.00
N GLY A 260 19.88 -26.04 -8.78
CA GLY A 260 20.89 -26.81 -8.05
C GLY A 260 22.22 -26.05 -8.00
N GLY A 261 23.01 -26.07 -7.01
CA GLY A 261 24.28 -25.40 -6.77
C GLY A 261 25.16 -24.94 -7.96
N ARG A 262 24.58 -24.28 -8.96
CA ARG A 262 25.37 -23.66 -10.04
C ARG A 262 26.38 -22.69 -9.44
N PRO A 263 27.65 -22.72 -9.88
CA PRO A 263 28.66 -21.83 -9.37
C PRO A 263 28.23 -20.37 -9.58
N VAL A 264 28.22 -19.61 -8.49
CA VAL A 264 27.95 -18.18 -8.53
C VAL A 264 29.21 -17.49 -9.05
N PRO A 265 29.13 -16.63 -10.09
CA PRO A 265 30.31 -15.87 -10.51
C PRO A 265 30.86 -15.04 -9.33
N PRO A 266 32.17 -14.96 -9.13
CA PRO A 266 32.76 -14.28 -7.97
C PRO A 266 32.31 -12.83 -7.77
N GLU A 267 31.99 -12.13 -8.86
CA GLU A 267 31.49 -10.75 -8.87
C GLU A 267 30.08 -10.58 -8.27
N TYR A 268 29.30 -11.69 -8.17
CA TYR A 268 27.96 -11.70 -7.61
C TYR A 268 27.85 -12.52 -6.34
N ASP A 269 28.94 -13.12 -5.86
CA ASP A 269 28.95 -13.91 -4.63
C ASP A 269 29.06 -12.98 -3.39
N MET A 270 28.03 -12.95 -2.60
CA MET A 270 27.98 -12.20 -1.33
C MET A 270 28.66 -12.94 -0.17
N GLY A 271 29.25 -14.11 -0.43
CA GLY A 271 29.81 -14.96 0.61
C GLY A 271 28.76 -15.68 1.44
N ALA A 272 29.19 -16.32 2.52
CA ALA A 272 28.25 -16.90 3.47
C ALA A 272 27.48 -15.77 4.16
N PRO A 273 26.12 -15.79 4.13
CA PRO A 273 25.35 -14.73 4.78
C PRO A 273 25.77 -14.66 6.23
N ALA A 274 26.12 -13.46 6.69
CA ALA A 274 26.26 -13.21 8.12
C ALA A 274 24.93 -13.62 8.75
N ARG A 275 24.95 -14.67 9.58
CA ARG A 275 23.73 -15.11 10.29
C ARG A 275 23.29 -13.90 11.10
N PRO A 276 22.08 -13.31 10.86
CA PRO A 276 21.59 -12.26 11.71
C PRO A 276 21.69 -12.71 13.16
N ALA A 277 22.27 -11.87 14.00
CA ALA A 277 22.45 -12.17 15.40
C ALA A 277 21.12 -12.65 16.00
N ARG A 278 21.17 -13.66 16.86
CA ARG A 278 19.99 -14.10 17.63
C ARG A 278 19.62 -12.99 18.61
N GLU A 279 18.72 -12.10 18.20
CA GLU A 279 18.21 -11.06 19.10
C GLU A 279 17.18 -11.62 20.09
N SER A 280 16.49 -12.70 19.75
CA SER A 280 15.56 -13.39 20.66
C SER A 280 15.94 -14.87 20.80
N GLY A 281 16.20 -15.30 22.03
CA GLY A 281 16.66 -16.66 22.39
C GLY A 281 15.62 -17.77 22.20
N ARG A 282 14.46 -17.52 21.57
CA ARG A 282 13.37 -18.49 21.43
C ARG A 282 13.39 -19.10 20.03
N GLU A 283 13.51 -20.43 19.95
CA GLU A 283 13.34 -21.15 18.69
C GLU A 283 11.86 -21.22 18.36
N MET A 284 11.46 -20.50 17.29
CA MET A 284 10.10 -20.51 16.79
C MET A 284 10.06 -21.26 15.47
N PRO A 285 9.11 -22.22 15.30
CA PRO A 285 8.94 -22.91 14.03
C PRO A 285 8.58 -21.91 12.90
N PRO A 286 9.10 -22.12 11.67
CA PRO A 286 8.81 -21.26 10.53
C PRO A 286 7.32 -21.05 10.27
N LEU A 287 6.51 -22.08 10.42
CA LEU A 287 5.06 -22.00 10.22
C LEU A 287 4.41 -21.06 11.25
N THR A 288 4.83 -21.13 12.51
CA THR A 288 4.34 -20.24 13.58
C THR A 288 4.75 -18.79 13.32
N ALA A 289 5.95 -18.57 12.80
CA ALA A 289 6.40 -17.22 12.43
C ALA A 289 5.56 -16.62 11.30
N CYS A 290 5.18 -17.43 10.30
CA CYS A 290 4.37 -16.98 9.17
C CYS A 290 2.85 -16.98 9.47
N LEU A 291 2.41 -17.56 10.58
CA LEU A 291 0.98 -17.80 10.87
C LEU A 291 0.09 -16.55 10.79
N PRO A 292 0.44 -15.39 11.37
CA PRO A 292 -0.40 -14.19 11.25
C PRO A 292 -0.67 -13.81 9.79
N PHE A 293 0.35 -13.88 8.95
CA PHE A 293 0.25 -13.53 7.53
C PHE A 293 -0.57 -14.55 6.73
N LEU A 294 -0.43 -15.85 7.05
CA LEU A 294 -1.26 -16.90 6.47
C LEU A 294 -2.73 -16.73 6.87
N LEU A 295 -3.00 -16.41 8.14
CA LEU A 295 -4.35 -16.16 8.62
C LEU A 295 -4.97 -14.92 7.97
N ILE A 296 -4.22 -13.85 7.75
CA ILE A 296 -4.70 -12.68 7.02
C ILE A 296 -5.15 -13.09 5.63
N PHE A 297 -4.32 -13.87 4.91
CA PHE A 297 -4.67 -14.35 3.58
C PHE A 297 -5.98 -15.17 3.61
N VAL A 298 -6.10 -16.11 4.53
CA VAL A 298 -7.31 -16.94 4.68
C VAL A 298 -8.53 -16.08 5.05
N PHE A 299 -8.40 -15.17 6.03
CA PHE A 299 -9.50 -14.35 6.50
C PHE A 299 -9.96 -13.28 5.49
N LEU A 300 -9.09 -12.84 4.59
CA LEU A 300 -9.49 -11.95 3.49
C LEU A 300 -10.09 -12.74 2.32
N LEU A 301 -9.67 -13.98 2.12
CA LEU A 301 -10.20 -14.84 1.06
C LEU A 301 -11.60 -15.38 1.40
N LEU A 302 -11.82 -15.83 2.64
CA LEU A 302 -13.08 -16.43 3.08
C LEU A 302 -14.32 -15.53 2.87
N PRO A 303 -14.32 -14.23 3.24
CA PRO A 303 -15.45 -13.34 3.01
C PRO A 303 -15.49 -12.74 1.61
N SER A 304 -14.60 -13.14 0.71
CA SER A 304 -14.61 -12.68 -0.68
C SER A 304 -15.79 -13.26 -1.46
N LYS A 305 -16.03 -12.71 -2.65
CA LYS A 305 -17.08 -13.21 -3.56
C LYS A 305 -16.88 -14.67 -4.01
N LEU A 306 -15.70 -15.27 -3.76
CA LEU A 306 -15.44 -16.68 -4.05
C LEU A 306 -16.15 -17.65 -3.08
N VAL A 307 -16.51 -17.18 -1.88
CA VAL A 307 -17.21 -17.99 -0.87
C VAL A 307 -18.54 -17.30 -0.53
N PRO A 308 -19.55 -17.39 -1.43
CA PRO A 308 -20.81 -16.65 -1.30
C PRO A 308 -21.53 -16.84 0.04
N PRO A 309 -21.56 -18.03 0.67
CA PRO A 309 -22.24 -18.21 1.96
C PRO A 309 -21.63 -17.35 3.07
N VAL A 310 -20.29 -17.28 3.14
CA VAL A 310 -19.59 -16.49 4.15
C VAL A 310 -19.72 -15.00 3.86
N ASN A 311 -19.57 -14.60 2.61
CA ASN A 311 -19.75 -13.22 2.18
C ASN A 311 -21.16 -12.72 2.50
N GLY A 312 -22.22 -13.49 2.17
CA GLY A 312 -23.62 -13.13 2.42
C GLY A 312 -23.93 -13.04 3.90
N PHE A 313 -23.40 -13.94 4.73
CA PHE A 313 -23.55 -13.87 6.19
C PHE A 313 -22.88 -12.62 6.77
N LEU A 314 -21.66 -12.33 6.39
CA LEU A 314 -20.91 -11.18 6.92
C LEU A 314 -21.42 -9.83 6.37
N ALA A 315 -22.02 -9.80 5.19
CA ALA A 315 -22.62 -8.61 4.61
C ALA A 315 -23.83 -8.09 5.43
N GLN A 316 -24.49 -8.95 6.21
CA GLN A 316 -25.59 -8.56 7.09
C GLN A 316 -25.14 -7.59 8.21
N PHE A 317 -23.85 -7.60 8.56
CA PHE A 317 -23.27 -6.70 9.56
C PHE A 317 -22.79 -5.40 8.93
N ALA A 318 -23.61 -4.79 8.08
CA ALA A 318 -23.36 -3.49 7.49
C ALA A 318 -24.44 -2.50 7.91
N GLY A 319 -24.03 -1.24 8.07
CA GLY A 319 -24.96 -0.13 8.34
C GLY A 319 -24.69 1.01 7.36
N SER A 320 -25.76 1.67 6.92
CA SER A 320 -25.66 2.85 6.04
C SER A 320 -26.28 4.05 6.73
N PHE A 321 -25.52 5.14 6.81
CA PHE A 321 -25.92 6.35 7.51
C PHE A 321 -25.76 7.57 6.60
N LYS A 322 -26.69 8.51 6.65
CA LYS A 322 -26.49 9.83 6.05
C LYS A 322 -25.78 10.71 7.08
N ILE A 323 -24.50 11.00 6.86
CA ILE A 323 -23.70 11.81 7.79
C ILE A 323 -23.73 13.28 7.37
N SER A 324 -23.51 13.57 6.07
CA SER A 324 -23.58 14.94 5.57
C SER A 324 -25.01 15.40 5.34
N THR A 325 -25.28 16.64 5.70
CA THR A 325 -26.57 17.32 5.47
C THR A 325 -26.69 17.89 4.07
N ALA A 326 -25.60 17.94 3.30
CA ALA A 326 -25.59 18.44 1.93
C ALA A 326 -26.60 17.68 1.04
N GLU A 327 -27.31 18.40 0.16
CA GLU A 327 -28.33 17.81 -0.72
C GLU A 327 -27.77 16.71 -1.62
N SER A 328 -26.54 16.90 -2.12
CA SER A 328 -25.83 15.93 -2.96
C SER A 328 -25.24 14.75 -2.21
N ALA A 329 -25.32 14.72 -0.87
CA ALA A 329 -24.74 13.65 -0.07
C ALA A 329 -25.59 12.38 -0.08
N GLY A 330 -24.98 11.27 -0.43
CA GLY A 330 -25.56 9.93 -0.36
C GLY A 330 -25.43 9.28 1.01
N LEU A 331 -25.83 8.00 1.09
CA LEU A 331 -25.62 7.17 2.27
C LEU A 331 -24.17 6.66 2.30
N THR A 332 -23.49 6.82 3.43
CA THR A 332 -22.18 6.22 3.67
C THR A 332 -22.37 4.87 4.33
N SER A 333 -21.90 3.81 3.68
CA SER A 333 -22.03 2.43 4.15
C SER A 333 -20.79 1.99 4.92
N PHE A 334 -21.00 1.37 6.08
CA PHE A 334 -19.95 0.82 6.93
C PHE A 334 -20.18 -0.69 7.11
N SER A 335 -19.22 -1.51 6.66
CA SER A 335 -19.17 -2.93 6.95
C SER A 335 -18.44 -3.15 8.28
N TRP A 336 -19.15 -3.53 9.33
CA TRP A 336 -18.58 -3.62 10.68
C TRP A 336 -17.65 -4.83 10.86
N VAL A 337 -18.03 -5.96 10.30
CA VAL A 337 -17.29 -7.23 10.43
C VAL A 337 -16.56 -7.58 9.14
N ASN A 338 -17.24 -7.46 7.99
CA ASN A 338 -16.66 -7.75 6.68
C ASN A 338 -15.81 -6.57 6.19
N THR A 339 -14.85 -6.16 7.01
CA THR A 339 -13.85 -5.15 6.63
C THR A 339 -12.45 -5.73 6.83
N PRO A 340 -11.53 -5.51 5.89
CA PRO A 340 -10.17 -6.04 5.98
C PRO A 340 -9.49 -5.74 7.31
N GLY A 341 -9.69 -4.54 7.86
CA GLY A 341 -9.07 -4.13 9.12
C GLY A 341 -9.43 -5.02 10.31
N VAL A 342 -10.71 -5.37 10.48
CA VAL A 342 -11.16 -6.26 11.57
C VAL A 342 -10.58 -7.66 11.38
N LEU A 343 -10.62 -8.18 10.16
CA LEU A 343 -10.13 -9.51 9.83
C LEU A 343 -8.62 -9.63 10.06
N ILE A 344 -7.86 -8.58 9.71
CA ILE A 344 -6.41 -8.51 9.97
C ILE A 344 -6.13 -8.46 11.48
N PHE A 345 -6.92 -7.68 12.26
CA PHE A 345 -6.75 -7.66 13.72
C PHE A 345 -7.00 -9.04 14.34
N ILE A 346 -8.03 -9.76 13.91
CA ILE A 346 -8.30 -11.11 14.39
C ILE A 346 -7.14 -12.05 14.05
N ALA A 347 -6.63 -11.99 12.83
CA ALA A 347 -5.47 -12.77 12.40
C ALA A 347 -4.22 -12.44 13.23
N ALA A 348 -3.99 -11.15 13.52
CA ALA A 348 -2.85 -10.68 14.31
C ALA A 348 -2.93 -11.18 15.76
N ILE A 349 -4.11 -11.16 16.37
CA ILE A 349 -4.32 -11.66 17.74
C ILE A 349 -4.06 -13.16 17.79
N ILE A 350 -4.70 -13.94 16.90
CA ILE A 350 -4.53 -15.41 16.86
C ILE A 350 -3.06 -15.75 16.58
N GLY A 351 -2.45 -15.13 15.58
CA GLY A 351 -1.06 -15.35 15.23
C GLY A 351 -0.10 -14.94 16.35
N GLY A 352 -0.35 -13.80 17.01
CA GLY A 352 0.42 -13.33 18.15
C GLY A 352 0.34 -14.28 19.35
N CYS A 353 -0.85 -14.80 19.67
CA CYS A 353 -1.02 -15.84 20.69
C CYS A 353 -0.20 -17.09 20.36
N ALA A 354 -0.25 -17.56 19.12
CA ALA A 354 0.53 -18.71 18.65
C ALA A 354 2.05 -18.46 18.73
N GLN A 355 2.49 -17.22 18.50
CA GLN A 355 3.89 -16.79 18.65
C GLN A 355 4.28 -16.60 20.11
N GLY A 356 3.35 -16.78 21.06
CA GLY A 356 3.59 -16.66 22.50
C GLY A 356 3.58 -15.23 23.03
N ALA A 357 2.94 -14.30 22.31
CA ALA A 357 2.72 -12.95 22.79
C ALA A 357 1.67 -12.94 23.91
N GLY A 358 2.05 -12.40 25.09
CA GLY A 358 1.09 -12.15 26.16
C GLY A 358 0.23 -10.92 25.89
N TRP A 359 -0.93 -10.82 26.55
CA TRP A 359 -1.87 -9.71 26.38
C TRP A 359 -1.23 -8.34 26.59
N LYS A 360 -0.35 -8.22 27.57
CA LYS A 360 0.39 -6.96 27.83
C LYS A 360 1.21 -6.55 26.59
N LEU A 361 1.98 -7.48 26.00
CA LEU A 361 2.77 -7.20 24.82
C LEU A 361 1.89 -6.77 23.64
N MET A 362 0.73 -7.41 23.47
CA MET A 362 -0.21 -7.07 22.42
C MET A 362 -0.76 -5.65 22.59
N TRP A 363 -1.21 -5.28 23.78
CA TRP A 363 -1.71 -3.94 24.07
C TRP A 363 -0.64 -2.86 23.95
N ASP A 364 0.56 -3.10 24.49
CA ASP A 364 1.69 -2.18 24.37
C ASP A 364 2.10 -1.98 22.91
N THR A 365 2.00 -3.05 22.10
CA THR A 365 2.27 -2.98 20.65
C THR A 365 1.20 -2.18 19.93
N LEU A 366 -0.07 -2.40 20.25
CA LEU A 366 -1.18 -1.65 19.64
C LEU A 366 -1.07 -0.17 19.97
N ALA A 367 -0.86 0.19 21.25
CA ALA A 367 -0.71 1.57 21.67
C ALA A 367 0.49 2.25 21.00
N ALA A 368 1.62 1.55 20.91
CA ALA A 368 2.81 2.02 20.21
C ALA A 368 2.53 2.23 18.70
N THR A 369 1.79 1.31 18.06
CA THR A 369 1.42 1.41 16.64
C THR A 369 0.52 2.61 16.39
N VAL A 370 -0.53 2.81 17.19
CA VAL A 370 -1.41 3.97 17.07
C VAL A 370 -0.64 5.28 17.26
N LYS A 371 0.26 5.33 18.24
CA LYS A 371 1.13 6.49 18.46
C LYS A 371 2.08 6.73 17.28
N GLN A 372 2.69 5.67 16.74
CA GLN A 372 3.53 5.73 15.54
C GLN A 372 2.78 6.31 14.34
N MET A 373 1.52 5.90 14.15
CA MET A 373 0.69 6.29 13.01
C MET A 373 -0.09 7.59 13.21
N SER A 374 0.00 8.23 14.37
CA SER A 374 -0.81 9.42 14.71
C SER A 374 -0.75 10.54 13.67
N LYS A 375 0.43 10.83 13.12
CA LYS A 375 0.60 11.86 12.08
C LYS A 375 -0.04 11.42 10.76
N THR A 376 0.07 10.17 10.38
CA THR A 376 -0.55 9.57 9.18
C THR A 376 -2.08 9.59 9.32
N ILE A 377 -2.60 9.25 10.50
CA ILE A 377 -4.04 9.31 10.80
C ILE A 377 -4.58 10.72 10.55
N ILE A 378 -3.93 11.75 11.11
CA ILE A 378 -4.32 13.16 10.91
C ILE A 378 -4.27 13.53 9.43
N THR A 379 -3.23 13.12 8.71
CA THR A 379 -3.08 13.38 7.27
C THR A 379 -4.25 12.80 6.48
N ILE A 380 -4.56 11.51 6.66
CA ILE A 380 -5.60 10.81 5.90
C ILE A 380 -6.98 11.40 6.23
N MET A 381 -7.27 11.66 7.51
CA MET A 381 -8.52 12.30 7.93
C MET A 381 -8.69 13.67 7.25
N SER A 382 -7.64 14.48 7.26
CA SER A 382 -7.68 15.83 6.65
C SER A 382 -7.89 15.75 5.13
N VAL A 383 -7.19 14.85 4.44
CA VAL A 383 -7.32 14.71 2.97
C VAL A 383 -8.72 14.26 2.57
N LEU A 384 -9.31 13.27 3.27
CA LEU A 384 -10.66 12.82 2.96
C LEU A 384 -11.72 13.87 3.32
N ALA A 385 -11.51 14.63 4.37
CA ALA A 385 -12.39 15.77 4.68
C ALA A 385 -12.31 16.85 3.59
N VAL A 386 -11.11 17.20 3.10
CA VAL A 386 -10.94 18.10 1.93
C VAL A 386 -11.71 17.58 0.73
N ALA A 387 -11.53 16.28 0.41
CA ALA A 387 -12.20 15.67 -0.74
C ALA A 387 -13.74 15.76 -0.62
N LYS A 388 -14.31 15.45 0.55
CA LYS A 388 -15.76 15.54 0.78
C LYS A 388 -16.29 16.97 0.72
N ILE A 389 -15.61 17.94 1.33
CA ILE A 389 -15.98 19.37 1.24
C ILE A 389 -15.93 19.81 -0.21
N MET A 390 -14.86 19.54 -0.95
CA MET A 390 -14.73 19.93 -2.35
C MET A 390 -15.76 19.26 -3.26
N THR A 391 -16.14 18.01 -2.96
CA THR A 391 -17.17 17.28 -3.72
C THR A 391 -18.54 17.94 -3.52
N TYR A 392 -18.96 18.14 -2.27
CA TYR A 392 -20.30 18.60 -1.96
C TYR A 392 -20.49 20.11 -2.16
N SER A 393 -19.42 20.89 -2.15
CA SER A 393 -19.47 22.31 -2.52
C SER A 393 -19.53 22.54 -4.03
N GLY A 394 -19.25 21.53 -4.87
CA GLY A 394 -19.17 21.68 -6.33
C GLY A 394 -17.78 22.06 -6.86
N MET A 395 -16.79 22.29 -5.97
CA MET A 395 -15.42 22.64 -6.38
C MET A 395 -14.80 21.61 -7.33
N ILE A 396 -15.03 20.31 -7.10
CA ILE A 396 -14.47 19.25 -7.97
C ILE A 396 -15.09 19.33 -9.38
N SER A 397 -16.38 19.63 -9.49
CA SER A 397 -17.05 19.80 -10.78
C SER A 397 -16.49 20.99 -11.57
N ASP A 398 -16.27 22.12 -10.89
CA ASP A 398 -15.68 23.33 -11.48
C ASP A 398 -14.23 23.08 -11.92
N MET A 399 -13.46 22.35 -11.11
CA MET A 399 -12.09 21.94 -11.45
C MET A 399 -12.05 21.03 -12.67
N ALA A 400 -12.93 20.02 -12.72
CA ALA A 400 -13.04 19.12 -13.87
C ALA A 400 -13.39 19.89 -15.14
N SER A 401 -14.34 20.82 -15.06
CA SER A 401 -14.74 21.69 -16.18
C SER A 401 -13.57 22.54 -16.68
N LEU A 402 -12.74 23.09 -15.78
CA LEU A 402 -11.54 23.83 -16.14
C LEU A 402 -10.54 22.97 -16.91
N PHE A 403 -10.24 21.76 -16.41
CA PHE A 403 -9.31 20.86 -17.08
C PHE A 403 -9.80 20.45 -18.47
N VAL A 404 -11.09 20.11 -18.61
CA VAL A 404 -11.69 19.79 -19.91
C VAL A 404 -11.65 21.00 -20.85
N ALA A 405 -11.92 22.20 -20.37
CA ALA A 405 -11.86 23.41 -21.18
C ALA A 405 -10.44 23.72 -21.70
N VAL A 406 -9.41 23.44 -20.89
CA VAL A 406 -8.01 23.73 -21.25
C VAL A 406 -7.40 22.65 -22.12
N THR A 407 -7.70 21.36 -21.85
CA THR A 407 -7.05 20.22 -22.51
C THR A 407 -7.91 19.59 -23.61
N GLY A 408 -9.22 19.80 -23.58
CA GLY A 408 -10.16 19.21 -24.55
C GLY A 408 -10.02 17.69 -24.64
N SER A 409 -9.99 17.18 -25.86
CA SER A 409 -9.80 15.75 -26.14
C SER A 409 -8.42 15.20 -25.76
N LEU A 410 -7.45 16.06 -25.48
CA LEU A 410 -6.09 15.69 -25.06
C LEU A 410 -5.95 15.43 -23.55
N TYR A 411 -7.02 15.62 -22.77
CA TYR A 411 -7.01 15.38 -21.32
C TYR A 411 -6.38 14.04 -20.90
N PRO A 412 -6.68 12.88 -21.57
CA PRO A 412 -6.07 11.61 -21.21
C PRO A 412 -4.54 11.59 -21.32
N PHE A 413 -3.97 12.43 -22.18
CA PHE A 413 -2.53 12.57 -22.35
C PHE A 413 -1.89 13.38 -21.21
N PHE A 414 -2.60 14.41 -20.73
CA PHE A 414 -2.11 15.25 -19.63
C PHE A 414 -2.36 14.68 -18.23
N ALA A 415 -3.38 13.82 -18.07
CA ALA A 415 -3.75 13.23 -16.78
C ALA A 415 -2.58 12.50 -16.08
N PRO A 416 -1.73 11.68 -16.75
CA PRO A 416 -0.57 11.06 -16.13
C PRO A 416 0.47 12.08 -15.64
N VAL A 417 0.64 13.20 -16.32
CA VAL A 417 1.58 14.27 -15.92
C VAL A 417 1.09 14.95 -14.65
N ILE A 418 -0.22 15.24 -14.57
CA ILE A 418 -0.86 15.82 -13.37
C ILE A 418 -0.74 14.86 -12.19
N ALA A 419 -1.00 13.57 -12.43
CA ALA A 419 -0.84 12.54 -11.41
C ALA A 419 0.62 12.38 -10.93
N ALA A 420 1.60 12.46 -11.86
CA ALA A 420 3.01 12.40 -11.53
C ALA A 420 3.44 13.59 -10.66
N ILE A 421 2.97 14.80 -10.94
CA ILE A 421 3.22 15.98 -10.09
C ILE A 421 2.66 15.74 -8.68
N GLY A 422 1.44 15.20 -8.57
CA GLY A 422 0.84 14.85 -7.28
C GLY A 422 1.67 13.82 -6.52
N ALA A 423 2.12 12.75 -7.18
CA ALA A 423 2.94 11.71 -6.58
C ALA A 423 4.35 12.19 -6.19
N PHE A 424 4.91 13.16 -6.93
CA PHE A 424 6.25 13.72 -6.63
C PHE A 424 6.23 14.58 -5.36
N VAL A 425 5.07 15.08 -4.97
CA VAL A 425 4.87 15.98 -3.83
C VAL A 425 4.59 15.21 -2.53
N THR A 426 4.11 13.96 -2.62
CA THR A 426 3.77 13.10 -1.47
C THR A 426 4.89 12.13 -1.13
#